data_67ba84301bf653ba9bb0784f579229bb
#
_entry.id   67ba84301bf653ba9bb0784f579229bb
#
_cell.length_a   1.000
_cell.length_b   1.000
_cell.length_c   1.000
_cell.angle_alpha   90.00
_cell.angle_beta   90.00
_cell.angle_gamma   90.00
#
_symmetry.space_group_name_H-M   'P 1'
#
loop_
_entity.id
_entity.type
_entity.pdbx_description
1 polymer ?
#
loop_
_entity_poly.entity_id
_entity_poly.type
_entity_poly.pdbx_seq_one_letter_code
_entity_poly.pdbx_strand_id
1 'polypeptide(L)' 'MYLEKLQAYLRDKGQEYQYTEEDGCGSIDWEHRGLMYHVWEFPESCAESNVRIAGKMEEYKGNYEEQIINIMERWG' A
#
# COMPACT_ATOMS: atom_id res chain seq x y z
N MET A 1 -14.97 0.03 0.09
CA MET A 1 -13.68 -0.21 -0.59
C MET A 1 -12.54 0.16 0.35
N TYR A 2 -11.48 -0.61 0.32
CA TYR A 2 -10.33 -0.40 1.20
C TYR A 2 -9.24 0.39 0.49
N LEU A 3 -8.39 1.06 1.27
CA LEU A 3 -7.20 1.74 0.75
C LEU A 3 -7.54 2.75 -0.34
N GLU A 4 -8.62 3.51 -0.16
CA GLU A 4 -9.09 4.42 -1.20
C GLU A 4 -8.10 5.53 -1.53
N LYS A 5 -7.45 6.09 -0.50
CA LYS A 5 -6.46 7.16 -0.72
C LYS A 5 -5.24 6.62 -1.47
N LEU A 6 -4.79 5.44 -1.09
CA LEU A 6 -3.63 4.83 -1.73
C LEU A 6 -3.94 4.46 -3.17
N GLN A 7 -5.14 3.93 -3.44
CA GLN A 7 -5.54 3.63 -4.80
C GLN A 7 -5.58 4.89 -5.66
N ALA A 8 -6.14 5.98 -5.12
CA ALA A 8 -6.19 7.25 -5.86
C ALA A 8 -4.78 7.75 -6.15
N TYR A 9 -3.88 7.63 -5.19
CA TYR A 9 -2.48 8.03 -5.38
C TYR A 9 -1.82 7.24 -6.51
N LEU A 10 -1.98 5.92 -6.50
CA LEU A 10 -1.40 5.07 -7.54
C LEU A 10 -1.96 5.40 -8.92
N ARG A 11 -3.28 5.64 -9.01
CA ARG A 11 -3.90 6.03 -10.28
C ARG A 11 -3.37 7.36 -10.78
N ASP A 12 -3.23 8.34 -9.87
CA ASP A 12 -2.72 9.66 -10.24
C ASP A 12 -1.28 9.59 -10.78
N LYS A 13 -0.50 8.65 -10.29
CA LYS A 13 0.88 8.47 -10.74
C LYS A 13 0.98 7.59 -11.98
N GLY A 14 -0.14 7.07 -12.46
CA GLY A 14 -0.13 6.16 -13.61
C GLY A 14 0.46 4.80 -13.27
N GLN A 15 0.50 4.43 -11.99
CA GLN A 15 1.04 3.16 -11.55
C GLN A 15 -0.03 2.08 -11.61
N GLU A 16 0.23 1.04 -12.39
CA GLU A 16 -0.68 -0.11 -12.43
C GLU A 16 -0.57 -0.89 -11.13
N TYR A 17 -1.69 -1.40 -10.67
CA TYR A 17 -1.74 -2.18 -9.44
C TYR A 17 -2.93 -3.15 -9.49
N GLN A 18 -2.89 -4.16 -8.62
CA GLN A 18 -4.01 -5.08 -8.44
C GLN A 18 -4.61 -4.85 -7.08
N TYR A 19 -5.94 -4.80 -7.04
CA TYR A 19 -6.68 -4.61 -5.80
C TYR A 19 -7.55 -5.84 -5.54
N THR A 20 -7.52 -6.34 -4.31
CA THR A 20 -8.30 -7.51 -3.90
C THR A 20 -8.93 -7.25 -2.54
N GLU A 21 -10.17 -7.73 -2.36
CA GLU A 21 -10.83 -7.73 -1.07
C GLU A 21 -11.14 -9.16 -0.67
N GLU A 22 -10.82 -9.51 0.58
CA GLU A 22 -11.03 -10.87 1.05
C GLU A 22 -11.14 -10.88 2.56
N ASP A 23 -12.20 -11.49 3.08
CA ASP A 23 -12.41 -11.68 4.51
C ASP A 23 -12.30 -10.38 5.33
N GLY A 24 -12.85 -9.29 4.80
CA GLY A 24 -12.83 -8.02 5.49
C GLY A 24 -11.51 -7.28 5.42
N CYS A 25 -10.59 -7.74 4.59
CA CYS A 25 -9.31 -7.10 4.37
C CYS A 25 -9.19 -6.63 2.93
N GLY A 26 -8.50 -5.54 2.71
CA GLY A 26 -8.17 -5.09 1.36
C GLY A 26 -6.68 -5.22 1.11
N SER A 27 -6.30 -5.51 -0.12
CA SER A 27 -4.89 -5.59 -0.47
C SER A 27 -4.62 -4.98 -1.82
N ILE A 28 -3.45 -4.38 -1.94
CA ILE A 28 -2.96 -3.79 -3.19
C ILE A 28 -1.58 -4.36 -3.43
N ASP A 29 -1.33 -4.73 -4.70
CA ASP A 29 -0.03 -5.24 -5.13
C ASP A 29 0.40 -4.46 -6.36
N TRP A 30 1.65 -4.05 -6.40
CA TRP A 30 2.20 -3.39 -7.59
C TRP A 30 3.68 -3.65 -7.70
N GLU A 31 4.21 -3.39 -8.90
CA GLU A 31 5.64 -3.52 -9.18
C GLU A 31 6.23 -2.14 -9.42
N HIS A 32 7.39 -1.87 -8.83
CA HIS A 32 8.11 -0.62 -9.02
C HIS A 32 9.59 -0.93 -9.15
N ARG A 33 10.16 -0.60 -10.30
CA ARG A 33 11.59 -0.82 -10.59
C ARG A 33 12.02 -2.26 -10.36
N GLY A 34 11.16 -3.20 -10.76
CA GLY A 34 11.47 -4.62 -10.67
C GLY A 34 11.22 -5.24 -9.29
N LEU A 35 10.76 -4.46 -8.33
CA LEU A 35 10.44 -4.96 -7.00
C LEU A 35 8.93 -4.98 -6.79
N MET A 36 8.45 -6.02 -6.14
CA MET A 36 7.03 -6.14 -5.84
C MET A 36 6.73 -5.57 -4.46
N TYR A 37 5.70 -4.74 -4.39
CA TYR A 37 5.26 -4.13 -3.15
C TYR A 37 3.82 -4.52 -2.85
N HIS A 38 3.50 -4.60 -1.56
CA HIS A 38 2.18 -5.00 -1.08
C HIS A 38 1.72 -4.10 0.03
N VAL A 39 0.41 -3.85 0.09
CA VAL A 39 -0.22 -3.20 1.24
C VAL A 39 -1.46 -4.00 1.58
N TRP A 40 -1.58 -4.42 2.84
CA TRP A 40 -2.76 -5.11 3.35
C TRP A 40 -3.41 -4.24 4.41
N GLU A 41 -4.71 -3.94 4.23
CA GLU A 41 -5.48 -3.20 5.22
C GLU A 41 -6.35 -4.16 6.02
N PHE A 42 -6.22 -4.11 7.34
CA PHE A 42 -6.93 -4.99 8.26
C PHE A 42 -8.10 -4.26 8.92
N PRO A 43 -9.11 -5.01 9.43
CA PRO A 43 -10.29 -4.38 10.03
C PRO A 43 -10.01 -3.50 11.25
N GLU A 44 -8.91 -3.71 11.95
CA GLU A 44 -8.58 -2.98 13.17
C GLU A 44 -7.90 -1.63 12.90
N SER A 45 -8.09 -1.06 11.72
CA SER A 45 -7.48 0.22 11.34
C SER A 45 -5.95 0.16 11.38
N CYS A 46 -5.41 -0.92 10.88
CA CYS A 46 -3.97 -1.05 10.70
C CYS A 46 -3.69 -1.68 9.35
N ALA A 47 -2.44 -1.57 8.92
CA ALA A 47 -2.01 -2.10 7.63
C ALA A 47 -0.61 -2.66 7.75
N GLU A 48 -0.26 -3.55 6.83
CA GLU A 48 1.11 -4.07 6.70
C GLU A 48 1.60 -3.81 5.29
N SER A 49 2.87 -3.46 5.17
CA SER A 49 3.44 -3.18 3.86
C SER A 49 4.96 -3.31 3.88
N ASN A 50 5.52 -3.59 2.71
CA ASN A 50 6.96 -3.65 2.53
C ASN A 50 7.49 -2.41 1.76
N VAL A 51 6.77 -1.29 1.82
CA VAL A 51 7.16 -0.11 1.03
C VAL A 51 8.47 0.53 1.49
N ARG A 52 8.79 0.42 2.76
CA ARG A 52 10.02 1.02 3.27
C ARG A 52 11.26 0.18 2.95
N ILE A 53 11.13 -1.14 3.12
CA ILE A 53 12.20 -2.10 2.81
C ILE A 53 11.54 -3.25 2.06
N ALA A 54 11.84 -3.42 0.79
CA ALA A 54 11.13 -4.33 -0.10
C ALA A 54 11.07 -5.78 0.41
N GLY A 55 12.07 -6.22 1.14
CA GLY A 55 12.09 -7.60 1.65
C GLY A 55 11.49 -7.77 3.04
N LYS A 56 10.86 -6.72 3.60
CA LYS A 56 10.40 -6.77 4.99
C LYS A 56 9.01 -6.14 5.13
N MET A 57 8.05 -6.93 5.60
CA MET A 57 6.71 -6.40 5.92
C MET A 57 6.75 -5.70 7.28
N GLU A 58 6.19 -4.50 7.33
CA GLU A 58 6.13 -3.70 8.55
C GLU A 58 4.70 -3.26 8.79
N GLU A 59 4.32 -3.14 10.06
CA GLU A 59 2.98 -2.74 10.45
C GLU A 59 2.89 -1.22 10.54
N TYR A 60 1.78 -0.67 10.05
CA TYR A 60 1.46 0.75 10.11
C TYR A 60 0.12 0.94 10.77
N LYS A 61 0.03 1.92 11.65
CA LYS A 61 -1.21 2.25 12.38
C LYS A 61 -1.52 3.74 12.23
N GLY A 62 -2.75 4.11 12.54
CA GLY A 62 -3.19 5.49 12.44
C GLY A 62 -3.39 5.89 10.99
N ASN A 63 -2.72 6.94 10.54
CA ASN A 63 -2.82 7.41 9.15
C ASN A 63 -1.92 6.59 8.24
N TYR A 64 -2.12 5.29 8.20
CA TYR A 64 -1.22 4.38 7.48
C TYR A 64 -1.16 4.68 5.99
N GLU A 65 -2.27 5.05 5.36
CA GLU A 65 -2.23 5.38 3.94
C GLU A 65 -1.31 6.56 3.67
N GLU A 66 -1.40 7.61 4.49
CA GLU A 66 -0.54 8.77 4.33
C GLU A 66 0.92 8.45 4.62
N GLN A 67 1.17 7.60 5.63
CA GLN A 67 2.52 7.17 5.94
C GLN A 67 3.14 6.43 4.76
N ILE A 68 2.40 5.53 4.16
CA ILE A 68 2.86 4.74 3.02
C ILE A 68 3.11 5.66 1.81
N ILE A 69 2.18 6.57 1.53
CA ILE A 69 2.31 7.52 0.43
C ILE A 69 3.57 8.38 0.62
N ASN A 70 3.81 8.85 1.84
CA ASN A 70 4.99 9.66 2.12
C ASN A 70 6.29 8.90 1.84
N ILE A 71 6.31 7.61 2.15
CA ILE A 71 7.46 6.77 1.83
C ILE A 71 7.64 6.69 0.31
N MET A 72 6.56 6.45 -0.41
CA MET A 72 6.62 6.34 -1.87
C MET A 72 7.07 7.64 -2.53
N GLU A 73 6.67 8.78 -1.96
CA GLU A 73 7.07 10.08 -2.50
C GLU A 73 8.59 10.29 -2.43
N ARG A 74 9.26 9.58 -1.52
CA ARG A 74 10.72 9.66 -1.39
C ARG A 74 11.46 8.75 -2.37
N TRP A 75 10.75 7.90 -3.07
CA TRP A 75 11.37 7.01 -4.06
C TRP A 75 11.93 7.77 -5.26
N GLY A 76 11.53 8.99 -5.40
CA GLY A 76 12.00 9.83 -6.47
C GLY A 76 11.27 9.65 -7.75
#